data_21fa11851510d8ae259b798c82678012
#
_entry.id   21fa11851510d8ae259b798c82678012
#
_cell.length_a   1.000
_cell.length_b   1.000
_cell.length_c   1.000
_cell.angle_alpha   90.00
_cell.angle_beta   90.00
_cell.angle_gamma   90.00
#
_symmetry.space_group_name_H-M   'P 1'
#
loop_
_entity.id
_entity.type
_entity.pdbx_description
1 polymer ?
#
loop_
_entity_poly.entity_id
_entity_poly.type
_entity_poly.pdbx_seq_one_letter_code
_entity_poly.pdbx_strand_id
1 'polypeptide(L)'
;MKIVTFGEIMLRLGAPDYLRLNQCNSLDVSYAGAEANVAVSLANYGVPVEYITALPDNPITSKCLDELRGKKVNVDHVVLCGERIGILYIETGSIYRPSRIFYDRSHSSITELTPGVINWEKVFEGATWFHWTGITPALSQNTAKVLKEAIDILSSTYKCNFLGADNKQ
;
A
#
# COMPACT_ATOMS: atom_id res chain seq x y z
N MET A 1 -6.05 -5.24 -20.57
CA MET A 1 -4.83 -5.28 -19.72
C MET A 1 -5.24 -4.76 -18.35
N LYS A 2 -5.11 -5.56 -17.28
CA LYS A 2 -5.32 -5.16 -15.89
C LYS A 2 -4.00 -5.33 -15.14
N ILE A 3 -3.62 -4.35 -14.33
CA ILE A 3 -2.44 -4.43 -13.46
C ILE A 3 -2.92 -4.59 -12.02
N VAL A 4 -2.30 -5.51 -11.30
CA VAL A 4 -2.53 -5.70 -9.86
C VAL A 4 -1.30 -5.19 -9.10
N THR A 5 -1.51 -4.41 -8.06
CA THR A 5 -0.43 -3.97 -7.15
C THR A 5 -0.75 -4.42 -5.73
N PHE A 6 0.25 -4.89 -4.98
CA PHE A 6 0.08 -5.39 -3.60
C PHE A 6 1.11 -4.81 -2.68
N GLY A 7 0.68 -4.13 -1.62
CA GLY A 7 1.55 -3.55 -0.63
C GLY A 7 0.84 -2.76 0.47
N GLU A 8 1.63 -2.12 1.35
CA GLU A 8 1.10 -1.33 2.44
C GLU A 8 0.74 0.08 2.01
N ILE A 9 -0.41 0.57 2.46
CA ILE A 9 -0.75 1.99 2.49
C ILE A 9 -0.83 2.44 3.95
N MET A 10 -0.20 3.56 4.25
CA MET A 10 -0.13 4.12 5.60
C MET A 10 -0.89 5.44 5.67
N LEU A 11 -1.44 5.72 6.83
CA LEU A 11 -1.89 7.06 7.20
C LEU A 11 -0.66 7.97 7.32
N ARG A 12 -0.55 8.95 6.45
CA ARG A 12 0.53 9.94 6.49
C ARG A 12 0.05 11.18 7.24
N LEU A 13 0.73 11.47 8.33
CA LEU A 13 0.51 12.64 9.18
C LEU A 13 1.67 13.61 9.03
N GLY A 14 1.44 14.74 8.37
CA GLY A 14 2.44 15.77 8.10
C GLY A 14 2.30 16.95 9.03
N ALA A 15 3.43 17.46 9.58
CA ALA A 15 3.42 18.78 10.17
C ALA A 15 3.14 19.83 9.08
N PRO A 16 2.22 20.78 9.30
CA PRO A 16 1.87 21.80 8.31
C PRO A 16 3.09 22.68 7.98
N ASP A 17 3.12 23.18 6.77
CA ASP A 17 4.18 24.03 6.25
C ASP A 17 5.58 23.40 6.45
N TYR A 18 6.45 24.08 7.17
CA TYR A 18 7.79 23.64 7.52
C TYR A 18 8.00 23.48 9.02
N LEU A 19 6.90 23.33 9.79
CA LEU A 19 6.97 23.10 11.22
C LEU A 19 7.56 21.69 11.53
N ARG A 20 8.14 21.58 12.72
CA ARG A 20 8.45 20.26 13.28
C ARG A 20 7.24 19.71 14.01
N LEU A 21 7.19 18.38 14.17
CA LEU A 21 6.09 17.71 14.88
C LEU A 21 5.90 18.21 16.31
N ASN A 22 6.98 18.63 16.98
CA ASN A 22 6.91 19.20 18.34
C ASN A 22 6.55 20.69 18.38
N GLN A 23 6.29 21.32 17.24
CA GLN A 23 5.91 22.73 17.11
C GLN A 23 4.47 22.92 16.61
N CYS A 24 3.88 21.87 16.04
CA CYS A 24 2.54 21.96 15.46
C CYS A 24 1.45 21.48 16.44
N ASN A 25 0.28 22.09 16.33
CA ASN A 25 -0.93 21.69 17.08
C ASN A 25 -1.95 20.97 16.20
N SER A 26 -1.67 20.78 14.91
CA SER A 26 -2.48 20.05 13.95
C SER A 26 -1.57 19.27 13.01
N LEU A 27 -2.11 18.24 12.36
CA LEU A 27 -1.40 17.46 11.36
C LEU A 27 -2.22 17.35 10.10
N ASP A 28 -1.57 17.50 8.95
CA ASP A 28 -2.17 17.26 7.64
C ASP A 28 -2.32 15.76 7.42
N VAL A 29 -3.53 15.34 7.06
CA VAL A 29 -3.86 13.93 6.83
C VAL A 29 -3.82 13.62 5.35
N SER A 30 -3.05 12.60 4.99
CA SER A 30 -3.00 12.02 3.64
C SER A 30 -2.65 10.53 3.73
N TYR A 31 -2.54 9.85 2.60
CA TYR A 31 -2.14 8.44 2.56
C TYR A 31 -0.92 8.25 1.68
N ALA A 32 -0.07 7.31 2.04
CA ALA A 32 1.16 7.01 1.30
C ALA A 32 1.46 5.51 1.30
N GLY A 33 1.86 4.99 0.15
CA GLY A 33 2.29 3.62 -0.03
C GLY A 33 2.97 3.49 -1.39
N ALA A 34 4.08 2.75 -1.47
CA ALA A 34 4.85 2.63 -2.70
C ALA A 34 3.98 2.06 -3.83
N GLU A 35 3.33 0.93 -3.57
CA GLU A 35 2.49 0.23 -4.54
C GLU A 35 1.18 0.97 -4.81
N ALA A 36 0.63 1.68 -3.81
CA ALA A 36 -0.52 2.56 -3.98
C ALA A 36 -0.20 3.75 -4.89
N ASN A 37 1.01 4.33 -4.76
CA ASN A 37 1.47 5.41 -5.65
C ASN A 37 1.60 4.92 -7.10
N VAL A 38 2.12 3.70 -7.30
CA VAL A 38 2.17 3.07 -8.63
C VAL A 38 0.76 2.85 -9.17
N ALA A 39 -0.18 2.34 -8.36
CA ALA A 39 -1.56 2.17 -8.76
C ALA A 39 -2.21 3.49 -9.21
N VAL A 40 -2.06 4.55 -8.43
CA VAL A 40 -2.58 5.89 -8.76
C VAL A 40 -1.94 6.43 -10.05
N SER A 41 -0.63 6.25 -10.22
CA SER A 41 0.07 6.67 -11.43
C SER A 41 -0.46 5.96 -12.66
N LEU A 42 -0.63 4.63 -12.60
CA LEU A 42 -1.19 3.83 -13.69
C LEU A 42 -2.63 4.25 -14.02
N ALA A 43 -3.45 4.46 -13.01
CA ALA A 43 -4.83 4.93 -13.19
C ALA A 43 -4.89 6.29 -13.88
N ASN A 44 -3.98 7.21 -13.56
CA ASN A 44 -3.87 8.51 -14.24
C ASN A 44 -3.48 8.38 -15.72
N TYR A 45 -2.76 7.33 -16.11
CA TYR A 45 -2.50 7.00 -17.52
C TYR A 45 -3.63 6.21 -18.18
N GLY A 46 -4.76 6.02 -17.50
CA GLY A 46 -5.90 5.26 -18.05
C GLY A 46 -5.72 3.75 -18.07
N VAL A 47 -4.72 3.22 -17.35
CA VAL A 47 -4.49 1.78 -17.23
C VAL A 47 -5.39 1.21 -16.14
N PRO A 48 -6.24 0.19 -16.43
CA PRO A 48 -7.00 -0.50 -15.40
C PRO A 48 -6.09 -1.10 -14.35
N VAL A 49 -6.25 -0.69 -13.11
CA VAL A 49 -5.41 -1.12 -12.00
C VAL A 49 -6.26 -1.48 -10.79
N GLU A 50 -5.84 -2.52 -10.10
CA GLU A 50 -6.40 -2.97 -8.84
C GLU A 50 -5.31 -2.96 -7.76
N TYR A 51 -5.61 -2.33 -6.64
CA TYR A 51 -4.72 -2.26 -5.49
C TYR A 51 -5.18 -3.19 -4.38
N ILE A 52 -4.29 -4.05 -3.92
CA ILE A 52 -4.53 -5.03 -2.88
C ILE A 52 -3.74 -4.66 -1.63
N THR A 53 -4.41 -4.66 -0.50
CA THR A 53 -3.82 -4.41 0.82
C THR A 53 -4.73 -4.98 1.90
N ALA A 54 -4.32 -4.86 3.16
CA ALA A 54 -5.18 -5.12 4.32
C ALA A 54 -5.24 -3.89 5.22
N LEU A 55 -6.44 -3.53 5.65
CA LEU A 55 -6.74 -2.34 6.45
C LEU A 55 -7.77 -2.66 7.54
N PRO A 56 -7.76 -1.94 8.66
CA PRO A 56 -8.80 -2.09 9.69
C PRO A 56 -10.14 -1.56 9.19
N ASP A 57 -11.24 -2.09 9.72
CA ASP A 57 -12.60 -1.59 9.42
C ASP A 57 -12.93 -0.38 10.29
N ASN A 58 -12.64 0.82 9.78
CA ASN A 58 -12.89 2.07 10.48
C ASN A 58 -13.03 3.27 9.51
N PRO A 59 -13.48 4.47 10.00
CA PRO A 59 -13.67 5.65 9.13
C PRO A 59 -12.40 6.15 8.44
N ILE A 60 -11.21 5.94 9.01
CA ILE A 60 -9.93 6.33 8.39
C ILE A 60 -9.69 5.48 7.14
N THR A 61 -9.96 4.18 7.23
CA THR A 61 -9.91 3.26 6.09
C THR A 61 -10.92 3.65 5.02
N SER A 62 -12.17 3.94 5.40
CA SER A 62 -13.20 4.36 4.44
C SER A 62 -12.75 5.57 3.64
N LYS A 63 -12.21 6.61 4.30
CA LYS A 63 -11.64 7.78 3.64
C LYS A 63 -10.49 7.40 2.70
N CYS A 64 -9.59 6.51 3.11
CA CYS A 64 -8.49 6.03 2.28
C CYS A 64 -8.98 5.38 1.00
N LEU A 65 -9.94 4.46 1.11
CA LEU A 65 -10.50 3.73 -0.03
C LEU A 65 -11.27 4.67 -0.97
N ASP A 66 -12.00 5.65 -0.43
CA ASP A 66 -12.71 6.64 -1.24
C ASP A 66 -11.74 7.56 -2.02
N GLU A 67 -10.60 7.92 -1.42
CA GLU A 67 -9.56 8.67 -2.13
C GLU A 67 -8.95 7.86 -3.28
N LEU A 68 -8.72 6.56 -3.07
CA LEU A 68 -8.21 5.67 -4.13
C LEU A 68 -9.23 5.47 -5.25
N ARG A 69 -10.51 5.23 -4.90
CA ARG A 69 -11.61 5.15 -5.88
C ARG A 69 -11.77 6.43 -6.67
N GLY A 70 -11.69 7.59 -6.00
CA GLY A 70 -11.72 8.90 -6.64
C GLY A 70 -10.60 9.10 -7.67
N LYS A 71 -9.47 8.41 -7.50
CA LYS A 71 -8.35 8.34 -8.44
C LYS A 71 -8.45 7.19 -9.44
N LYS A 72 -9.63 6.53 -9.53
CA LYS A 72 -9.92 5.41 -10.46
C LYS A 72 -9.09 4.15 -10.19
N VAL A 73 -8.62 3.95 -8.98
CA VAL A 73 -7.99 2.70 -8.55
C VAL A 73 -9.09 1.77 -8.04
N ASN A 74 -9.14 0.54 -8.55
CA ASN A 74 -10.03 -0.50 -8.01
C ASN A 74 -9.45 -0.99 -6.67
N VAL A 75 -10.33 -1.10 -5.66
CA VAL A 75 -10.01 -1.54 -4.30
C VAL A 75 -11.01 -2.59 -3.79
N ASP A 76 -11.73 -3.28 -4.69
CA ASP A 76 -12.83 -4.18 -4.33
C ASP A 76 -12.35 -5.43 -3.57
N HIS A 77 -11.08 -5.81 -3.71
CA HIS A 77 -10.48 -6.95 -3.02
C HIS A 77 -9.54 -6.54 -1.88
N VAL A 78 -9.63 -5.29 -1.39
CA VAL A 78 -8.95 -4.90 -0.16
C VAL A 78 -9.54 -5.69 1.01
N VAL A 79 -8.66 -6.29 1.81
CA VAL A 79 -9.06 -7.06 2.98
C VAL A 79 -9.30 -6.14 4.16
N LEU A 80 -10.49 -6.19 4.73
CA LEU A 80 -10.79 -5.49 5.99
C LEU A 80 -10.51 -6.44 7.16
N CYS A 81 -9.40 -6.23 7.87
CA CYS A 81 -8.99 -7.04 9.02
C CYS A 81 -8.00 -6.27 9.90
N GLY A 82 -7.69 -6.83 11.06
CA GLY A 82 -6.77 -6.23 12.02
C GLY A 82 -7.33 -4.97 12.70
N GLU A 83 -6.52 -4.33 13.52
CA GLU A 83 -6.97 -3.25 14.39
C GLU A 83 -6.44 -1.87 13.98
N ARG A 84 -5.35 -1.80 13.21
CA ARG A 84 -4.73 -0.51 12.91
C ARG A 84 -4.15 -0.41 11.51
N ILE A 85 -4.20 0.78 10.95
CA ILE A 85 -3.41 1.19 9.79
C ILE A 85 -2.00 1.60 10.25
N GLY A 86 -0.96 1.30 9.48
CA GLY A 86 0.37 1.83 9.72
C GLY A 86 0.39 3.35 9.60
N ILE A 87 1.22 4.04 10.40
CA ILE A 87 1.33 5.50 10.38
C ILE A 87 2.73 5.91 9.94
N LEU A 88 2.77 6.96 9.15
CA LEU A 88 3.98 7.64 8.73
C LEU A 88 3.88 9.10 9.15
N TYR A 89 4.75 9.54 10.04
CA TYR A 89 4.89 10.95 10.40
C TYR A 89 5.96 11.61 9.54
N ILE A 90 5.68 12.82 9.05
CA ILE A 90 6.63 13.55 8.22
C ILE A 90 6.78 15.00 8.68
N GLU A 91 8.04 15.42 8.78
CA GLU A 91 8.43 16.82 8.84
C GLU A 91 8.99 17.23 7.48
N THR A 92 8.35 18.17 6.81
CA THR A 92 8.84 18.69 5.54
C THR A 92 10.13 19.47 5.75
N GLY A 93 11.13 19.18 4.92
CA GLY A 93 12.39 19.90 4.92
C GLY A 93 12.27 21.34 4.40
N SER A 94 13.25 22.16 4.71
CA SER A 94 13.44 23.49 4.15
C SER A 94 14.87 23.60 3.59
N ILE A 95 15.23 24.73 3.00
CA ILE A 95 16.49 24.95 2.25
C ILE A 95 17.73 24.29 2.89
N TYR A 96 17.90 24.41 4.22
CA TYR A 96 19.04 23.87 4.96
C TYR A 96 18.69 22.72 5.90
N ARG A 97 17.46 22.22 5.85
CA ARG A 97 16.98 21.17 6.74
C ARG A 97 16.37 20.05 5.94
N PRO A 98 16.89 18.82 6.03
CA PRO A 98 16.27 17.68 5.37
C PRO A 98 14.89 17.36 5.95
N SER A 99 14.03 16.75 5.15
CA SER A 99 12.80 16.12 5.63
C SER A 99 13.13 15.00 6.58
N ARG A 100 12.27 14.75 7.56
CA ARG A 100 12.38 13.62 8.50
C ARG A 100 11.12 12.80 8.45
N ILE A 101 11.28 11.48 8.45
CA ILE A 101 10.18 10.53 8.43
C ILE A 101 10.33 9.59 9.62
N PHE A 102 9.20 9.34 10.30
CA PHE A 102 9.11 8.40 11.40
C PHE A 102 7.99 7.42 11.10
N TYR A 103 8.29 6.12 11.24
CA TYR A 103 7.33 5.06 10.99
C TYR A 103 6.81 4.49 12.30
N ASP A 104 5.49 4.37 12.39
CA ASP A 104 4.78 3.61 13.40
C ASP A 104 3.88 2.61 12.68
N ARG A 105 4.46 1.48 12.26
CA ARG A 105 3.82 0.50 11.38
C ARG A 105 3.82 -0.93 11.92
N SER A 106 4.34 -1.16 13.12
CA SER A 106 4.29 -2.47 13.76
C SER A 106 2.84 -2.89 14.01
N HIS A 107 2.54 -4.16 13.80
CA HIS A 107 1.18 -4.71 13.98
C HIS A 107 0.10 -4.00 13.16
N SER A 108 0.46 -3.40 12.01
CA SER A 108 -0.55 -2.92 11.07
C SER A 108 -1.28 -4.09 10.41
N SER A 109 -2.51 -3.88 9.98
CA SER A 109 -3.39 -4.92 9.42
C SER A 109 -2.70 -5.76 8.34
N ILE A 110 -1.90 -5.14 7.48
CA ILE A 110 -1.18 -5.87 6.44
C ILE A 110 -0.07 -6.77 7.02
N THR A 111 0.58 -6.38 8.13
CA THR A 111 1.63 -7.20 8.75
C THR A 111 1.09 -8.45 9.43
N GLU A 112 -0.20 -8.45 9.77
CA GLU A 112 -0.91 -9.57 10.40
C GLU A 112 -1.71 -10.40 9.40
N LEU A 113 -1.75 -9.98 8.13
CA LEU A 113 -2.43 -10.72 7.07
C LEU A 113 -1.82 -12.12 6.90
N THR A 114 -2.67 -13.14 6.88
CA THR A 114 -2.24 -14.54 6.75
C THR A 114 -2.57 -15.11 5.37
N PRO A 115 -1.82 -16.13 4.88
CA PRO A 115 -2.16 -16.85 3.66
C PRO A 115 -3.59 -17.42 3.69
N GLY A 116 -4.22 -17.51 2.52
CA GLY A 116 -5.58 -18.00 2.34
C GLY A 116 -6.69 -16.97 2.55
N VAL A 117 -6.38 -15.76 3.02
CA VAL A 117 -7.37 -14.69 3.23
C VAL A 117 -7.72 -13.98 1.92
N ILE A 118 -6.73 -13.79 1.04
CA ILE A 118 -6.94 -13.15 -0.27
C ILE A 118 -7.28 -14.24 -1.30
N ASN A 119 -8.38 -14.06 -2.01
CA ASN A 119 -8.70 -14.92 -3.16
C ASN A 119 -7.89 -14.42 -4.39
N TRP A 120 -6.64 -14.87 -4.49
CA TRP A 120 -5.73 -14.46 -5.56
C TRP A 120 -6.20 -14.88 -6.94
N GLU A 121 -6.91 -16.01 -7.07
CA GLU A 121 -7.46 -16.44 -8.35
C GLU A 121 -8.41 -15.39 -8.90
N LYS A 122 -9.32 -14.89 -8.06
CA LYS A 122 -10.26 -13.84 -8.43
C LYS A 122 -9.56 -12.49 -8.68
N VAL A 123 -8.58 -12.14 -7.83
CA VAL A 123 -7.78 -10.91 -7.98
C VAL A 123 -7.03 -10.92 -9.31
N PHE A 124 -6.47 -12.05 -9.73
CA PHE A 124 -5.69 -12.14 -10.96
C PHE A 124 -6.52 -12.39 -12.22
N GLU A 125 -7.83 -12.55 -12.11
CA GLU A 125 -8.69 -12.67 -13.29
C GLU A 125 -8.53 -11.48 -14.23
N GLY A 126 -8.07 -11.75 -15.47
CA GLY A 126 -7.77 -10.73 -16.48
C GLY A 126 -6.53 -9.89 -16.22
N ALA A 127 -5.74 -10.21 -15.18
CA ALA A 127 -4.49 -9.53 -14.90
C ALA A 127 -3.39 -9.94 -15.90
N THR A 128 -2.62 -8.94 -16.33
CA THR A 128 -1.45 -9.14 -17.21
C THR A 128 -0.14 -8.77 -16.54
N TRP A 129 -0.21 -8.13 -15.39
CA TRP A 129 0.96 -7.68 -14.64
C TRP A 129 0.66 -7.67 -13.14
N PHE A 130 1.63 -8.11 -12.34
CA PHE A 130 1.59 -8.02 -10.87
C PHE A 130 2.81 -7.25 -10.37
N HIS A 131 2.56 -6.20 -9.59
CA HIS A 131 3.60 -5.33 -9.05
C HIS A 131 3.60 -5.34 -7.53
N TRP A 132 4.78 -5.50 -6.95
CA TRP A 132 5.07 -5.38 -5.53
C TRP A 132 6.51 -4.87 -5.35
N THR A 133 6.87 -4.39 -4.17
CA THR A 133 8.23 -3.94 -3.85
C THR A 133 8.86 -4.81 -2.78
N GLY A 134 10.18 -4.75 -2.64
CA GLY A 134 10.92 -5.49 -1.62
C GLY A 134 10.51 -5.14 -0.18
N ILE A 135 9.82 -4.01 0.02
CA ILE A 135 9.28 -3.63 1.33
C ILE A 135 8.16 -4.59 1.74
N THR A 136 7.28 -4.98 0.84
CA THR A 136 6.11 -5.81 1.15
C THR A 136 6.49 -7.13 1.86
N PRO A 137 7.38 -7.98 1.36
CA PRO A 137 7.79 -9.19 2.08
C PRO A 137 8.64 -8.89 3.33
N ALA A 138 9.27 -7.72 3.42
CA ALA A 138 10.07 -7.33 4.57
C ALA A 138 9.25 -6.84 5.77
N LEU A 139 7.95 -6.58 5.59
CA LEU A 139 7.06 -6.10 6.66
C LEU A 139 6.88 -7.14 7.78
N SER A 140 6.65 -8.40 7.40
CA SER A 140 6.48 -9.51 8.34
C SER A 140 6.67 -10.86 7.64
N GLN A 141 6.87 -11.91 8.43
CA GLN A 141 6.87 -13.29 7.90
C GLN A 141 5.53 -13.67 7.26
N ASN A 142 4.43 -13.16 7.78
CA ASN A 142 3.11 -13.40 7.24
C ASN A 142 2.96 -12.76 5.87
N THR A 143 3.32 -11.48 5.73
CA THR A 143 3.26 -10.76 4.45
C THR A 143 4.14 -11.43 3.38
N ALA A 144 5.32 -11.93 3.77
CA ALA A 144 6.19 -12.70 2.87
C ALA A 144 5.52 -14.00 2.39
N LYS A 145 4.80 -14.71 3.28
CA LYS A 145 4.05 -15.93 2.91
C LYS A 145 2.86 -15.62 1.99
N VAL A 146 2.12 -14.55 2.27
CA VAL A 146 1.00 -14.09 1.43
C VAL A 146 1.50 -13.69 0.03
N LEU A 147 2.62 -12.98 -0.05
CA LEU A 147 3.22 -12.64 -1.34
C LEU A 147 3.69 -13.91 -2.09
N LYS A 148 4.30 -14.86 -1.37
CA LYS A 148 4.69 -16.14 -1.97
C LYS A 148 3.49 -16.88 -2.54
N GLU A 149 2.38 -16.96 -1.80
CA GLU A 149 1.12 -17.55 -2.26
C GLU A 149 0.64 -16.91 -3.57
N ALA A 150 0.64 -15.56 -3.65
CA ALA A 150 0.30 -14.83 -4.86
C ALA A 150 1.18 -15.22 -6.05
N ILE A 151 2.50 -15.30 -5.84
CA ILE A 151 3.48 -15.66 -6.88
C ILE A 151 3.29 -17.11 -7.32
N ASP A 152 3.06 -18.05 -6.39
CA ASP A 152 2.85 -19.48 -6.71
C ASP A 152 1.59 -19.66 -7.57
N ILE A 153 0.48 -18.97 -7.25
CA ILE A 153 -0.77 -18.99 -8.03
C ILE A 153 -0.54 -18.41 -9.43
N LEU A 154 0.14 -17.27 -9.53
CA LEU A 154 0.46 -16.66 -10.81
C LEU A 154 1.32 -17.58 -11.69
N SER A 155 2.35 -18.19 -11.11
CA SER A 155 3.28 -19.05 -11.83
C SER A 155 2.60 -20.34 -12.35
N SER A 156 1.61 -20.86 -11.62
CA SER A 156 0.90 -22.08 -11.98
C SER A 156 -0.24 -21.85 -12.97
N THR A 157 -0.91 -20.70 -12.92
CA THR A 157 -2.19 -20.48 -13.59
C THR A 157 -2.12 -19.43 -14.70
N TYR A 158 -1.26 -18.42 -14.55
CA TYR A 158 -1.23 -17.26 -15.44
C TYR A 158 0.14 -17.03 -16.07
N LYS A 159 0.15 -16.70 -17.37
CA LYS A 159 1.37 -16.20 -18.06
C LYS A 159 1.51 -14.69 -17.82
N CYS A 160 1.70 -14.27 -16.58
CA CYS A 160 1.89 -12.87 -16.21
C CYS A 160 3.37 -12.51 -16.07
N ASN A 161 3.72 -11.25 -16.36
CA ASN A 161 5.03 -10.71 -16.08
C ASN A 161 5.09 -10.22 -14.62
N PHE A 162 6.22 -10.46 -13.95
CA PHE A 162 6.47 -10.03 -12.57
C PHE A 162 7.42 -8.84 -12.55
N LEU A 163 7.16 -7.87 -11.69
CA LEU A 163 8.15 -6.88 -11.32
C LEU A 163 8.20 -6.76 -9.79
N GLY A 164 9.24 -7.35 -9.21
CA GLY A 164 9.71 -7.01 -7.87
C GLY A 164 10.74 -5.89 -7.99
N ALA A 165 10.49 -4.72 -7.43
CA ALA A 165 11.51 -3.68 -7.36
C ALA A 165 12.37 -3.92 -6.11
N ASP A 166 13.66 -4.24 -6.33
CA ASP A 166 14.65 -4.27 -5.26
C ASP A 166 14.92 -2.85 -4.79
N ASN A 167 14.47 -2.53 -3.57
CA ASN A 167 14.99 -1.37 -2.86
C ASN A 167 16.36 -1.74 -2.26
N LYS A 168 17.43 -1.57 -3.04
CA LYS A 168 18.76 -1.43 -2.46
C LYS A 168 18.86 -0.01 -1.90
N GLN A 169 18.72 0.14 -0.60
CA GLN A 169 19.29 1.24 0.15
C GLN A 169 20.59 0.81 0.75
#